data_24388c59cf30abecfebdb4c8d05b7d98
#
_entry.id   24388c59cf30abecfebdb4c8d05b7d98
#
_cell.length_a   1.000
_cell.length_b   1.000
_cell.length_c   1.000
_cell.angle_alpha   90.00
_cell.angle_beta   90.00
_cell.angle_gamma   90.00
#
_symmetry.space_group_name_H-M   'P 1'
#
loop_
_entity.id
_entity.type
_entity.pdbx_description
1 polymer ?
#
loop_
_entity_poly.entity_id
_entity_poly.type
_entity_poly.pdbx_seq_one_letter_code
_entity_poly.pdbx_strand_id
1 'polypeptide(L)'
;VEAALDARLDTTSSFRKEFRTYRDQQIQPLLVPQTRMEEECRKYYDRMKANLQGKDVILPAHIFIRVKQNADKDEQAKLKERIDSVFHALENGADFAELAKKISQDPQSAPRGGTLSWIGPNQTLKEFEDVAYSLEKGDISQPFLSTVGYHIVKMMDRKELEPYEELKPSISRFLESKGIKNQLTAQALDSIASSNGNGKSVEQILDEETERLCAEDKNLKYLVQEYHDGLLLYEICNREVWEPAAKDTLGMESFFKKNKKMYAWDKPRYNGMIYYCQNEKDVKAVKKTLKKVSPEQWTTVVREKFNKDSVTVRMEKGLFKQGDNRNIDILGLKVKKLKPKPIDGFPYVGIIGERLKKGPKDWSDVSAQVATDYQRHCENQFVEKLRDKYKVEVDKEVLKSVKKH
;
A
#
# COMPACT_ATOMS: atom_id res chain seq x y z
N VAL A 1 5.92 -31.00 -1.78
CA VAL A 1 7.37 -30.74 -1.92
C VAL A 1 8.01 -31.84 -2.77
N GLU A 2 7.95 -33.12 -2.38
CA GLU A 2 8.61 -34.25 -3.10
C GLU A 2 8.31 -34.28 -4.61
N ALA A 3 7.04 -34.08 -5.00
CA ALA A 3 6.67 -34.04 -6.42
C ALA A 3 7.31 -32.86 -7.17
N ALA A 4 7.54 -31.74 -6.50
CA ALA A 4 8.22 -30.57 -7.07
C ALA A 4 9.72 -30.82 -7.24
N LEU A 5 10.32 -31.51 -6.27
CA LEU A 5 11.74 -31.93 -6.34
C LEU A 5 11.97 -32.97 -7.44
N ASP A 6 11.08 -33.98 -7.55
CA ASP A 6 11.11 -34.94 -8.66
C ASP A 6 11.01 -34.25 -10.03
N ALA A 7 10.23 -33.17 -10.12
CA ALA A 7 10.09 -32.34 -11.30
C ALA A 7 11.23 -31.32 -11.48
N ARG A 8 12.23 -31.31 -10.57
CA ARG A 8 13.37 -30.37 -10.52
C ARG A 8 13.00 -28.90 -10.56
N LEU A 9 11.88 -28.53 -9.93
CA LEU A 9 11.41 -27.15 -9.90
C LEU A 9 12.35 -26.24 -9.09
N ASP A 10 13.01 -26.77 -8.07
CA ASP A 10 14.07 -26.12 -7.27
C ASP A 10 15.27 -25.65 -8.10
N THR A 11 15.48 -26.25 -9.27
CA THR A 11 16.59 -25.93 -10.16
C THR A 11 16.27 -24.86 -11.21
N THR A 12 15.00 -24.47 -11.32
CA THR A 12 14.58 -23.45 -12.29
C THR A 12 15.10 -22.06 -11.92
N SER A 13 15.39 -21.25 -12.93
CA SER A 13 15.92 -19.88 -12.70
C SER A 13 14.90 -18.97 -11.99
N SER A 14 13.60 -19.17 -12.27
CA SER A 14 12.52 -18.42 -11.60
C SER A 14 12.47 -18.73 -10.12
N PHE A 15 12.41 -20.02 -9.77
CA PHE A 15 12.40 -20.48 -8.38
C PHE A 15 13.62 -19.96 -7.60
N ARG A 16 14.82 -20.19 -8.14
CA ARG A 16 16.06 -19.77 -7.49
C ARG A 16 16.10 -18.26 -7.24
N LYS A 17 15.69 -17.46 -8.23
CA LYS A 17 15.65 -16.01 -8.10
C LYS A 17 14.68 -15.57 -7.00
N GLU A 18 13.48 -16.13 -6.98
CA GLU A 18 12.44 -15.76 -6.00
C GLU A 18 12.83 -16.21 -4.61
N PHE A 19 13.25 -17.46 -4.44
CA PHE A 19 13.72 -17.99 -3.17
C PHE A 19 14.88 -17.18 -2.59
N ARG A 20 15.90 -16.86 -3.42
CA ARG A 20 17.03 -16.02 -2.99
C ARG A 20 16.59 -14.64 -2.57
N THR A 21 15.71 -14.01 -3.32
CA THR A 21 15.19 -12.67 -2.95
C THR A 21 14.59 -12.68 -1.55
N TYR A 22 13.78 -13.67 -1.22
CA TYR A 22 13.20 -13.81 0.10
C TYR A 22 14.25 -14.13 1.16
N ARG A 23 15.09 -15.15 0.92
CA ARG A 23 16.17 -15.55 1.83
C ARG A 23 17.07 -14.36 2.16
N ASP A 24 17.49 -13.61 1.15
CA ASP A 24 18.39 -12.48 1.31
C ASP A 24 17.76 -11.37 2.17
N GLN A 25 16.46 -11.13 2.02
CA GLN A 25 15.74 -10.21 2.88
C GLN A 25 15.75 -10.62 4.37
N GLN A 26 15.80 -11.92 4.66
CA GLN A 26 15.87 -12.42 6.03
C GLN A 26 17.30 -12.41 6.57
N ILE A 27 18.27 -12.77 5.74
CA ILE A 27 19.67 -12.97 6.15
C ILE A 27 20.47 -11.66 6.23
N GLN A 28 20.33 -10.78 5.23
CA GLN A 28 21.12 -9.55 5.16
C GLN A 28 21.04 -8.66 6.42
N PRO A 29 19.87 -8.46 7.05
CA PRO A 29 19.79 -7.68 8.29
C PRO A 29 20.54 -8.30 9.46
N LEU A 30 20.76 -9.64 9.44
CA LEU A 30 21.44 -10.38 10.50
C LEU A 30 22.97 -10.34 10.36
N LEU A 31 23.47 -9.95 9.18
CA LEU A 31 24.91 -9.79 8.96
C LEU A 31 25.49 -8.56 9.70
N VAL A 32 24.63 -7.63 10.11
CA VAL A 32 25.04 -6.43 10.83
C VAL A 32 24.87 -6.69 12.32
N PRO A 33 25.97 -6.81 13.09
CA PRO A 33 25.88 -6.90 14.54
C PRO A 33 25.14 -5.68 15.12
N GLN A 34 24.32 -5.92 16.14
CA GLN A 34 23.58 -4.84 16.81
C GLN A 34 24.49 -3.74 17.35
N THR A 35 25.73 -4.10 17.73
CA THR A 35 26.79 -3.18 18.17
C THR A 35 27.12 -2.13 17.10
N ARG A 36 27.10 -2.49 15.82
CA ARG A 36 27.38 -1.55 14.73
C ARG A 36 26.31 -0.45 14.61
N MET A 37 25.05 -0.81 14.74
CA MET A 37 23.97 0.19 14.76
C MET A 37 24.07 1.09 15.98
N GLU A 38 24.45 0.54 17.12
CA GLU A 38 24.69 1.31 18.33
C GLU A 38 25.86 2.28 18.19
N GLU A 39 26.97 1.85 17.58
CA GLU A 39 28.09 2.72 17.24
C GLU A 39 27.65 3.90 16.35
N GLU A 40 26.84 3.68 15.34
CA GLU A 40 26.33 4.76 14.49
C GLU A 40 25.39 5.70 15.25
N CYS A 41 24.54 5.18 16.14
CA CYS A 41 23.73 6.01 17.02
C CYS A 41 24.60 6.88 17.93
N ARG A 42 25.68 6.31 18.52
CA ARG A 42 26.60 7.06 19.37
C ARG A 42 27.34 8.14 18.58
N LYS A 43 27.87 7.80 17.42
CA LYS A 43 28.52 8.79 16.51
C LYS A 43 27.58 9.91 16.11
N TYR A 44 26.32 9.61 15.87
CA TYR A 44 25.33 10.63 15.55
C TYR A 44 25.06 11.54 16.74
N TYR A 45 24.87 10.99 17.93
CA TYR A 45 24.71 11.75 19.18
C TYR A 45 25.91 12.64 19.48
N ASP A 46 27.13 12.11 19.35
CA ASP A 46 28.36 12.87 19.59
C ASP A 46 28.50 14.03 18.61
N ARG A 47 28.11 13.87 17.36
CA ARG A 47 28.02 14.96 16.37
C ARG A 47 26.98 16.01 16.76
N MET A 48 25.79 15.58 17.22
CA MET A 48 24.77 16.51 17.72
C MET A 48 25.34 17.34 18.88
N LYS A 49 25.96 16.67 19.85
CA LYS A 49 26.58 17.33 21.00
C LYS A 49 27.70 18.29 20.62
N ALA A 50 28.56 17.89 19.69
CA ALA A 50 29.63 18.74 19.17
C ALA A 50 29.07 19.99 18.45
N ASN A 51 28.02 19.83 17.65
CA ASN A 51 27.37 20.93 16.94
C ASN A 51 26.72 21.95 17.91
N LEU A 52 26.28 21.52 19.08
CA LEU A 52 25.70 22.43 20.08
C LEU A 52 26.76 23.35 20.72
N GLN A 53 28.04 22.98 20.70
CA GLN A 53 29.13 23.81 21.26
C GLN A 53 28.88 24.27 22.71
N GLY A 54 28.21 23.43 23.49
CA GLY A 54 27.83 23.74 24.88
C GLY A 54 26.59 24.61 25.03
N LYS A 55 25.89 24.94 23.94
CA LYS A 55 24.62 25.66 23.97
C LYS A 55 23.44 24.69 24.15
N ASP A 56 22.34 25.22 24.64
CA ASP A 56 21.06 24.51 24.73
C ASP A 56 20.45 24.22 23.35
N VAL A 57 19.55 23.25 23.29
CA VAL A 57 18.53 23.23 22.25
C VAL A 57 17.39 24.12 22.67
N ILE A 58 16.87 24.91 21.74
CA ILE A 58 15.85 25.93 21.99
C ILE A 58 14.58 25.65 21.22
N LEU A 59 13.44 26.00 21.81
CA LEU A 59 12.12 25.95 21.21
C LEU A 59 11.58 27.36 21.02
N PRO A 60 11.88 28.04 19.92
CA PRO A 60 11.36 29.36 19.67
C PRO A 60 9.99 29.33 18.99
N ALA A 61 9.23 30.39 19.17
CA ALA A 61 8.11 30.74 18.31
C ALA A 61 8.43 32.07 17.61
N HIS A 62 7.91 32.28 16.38
CA HIS A 62 8.14 33.53 15.68
C HIS A 62 6.88 34.08 14.98
N ILE A 63 6.86 35.40 14.85
CA ILE A 63 5.99 36.11 13.94
C ILE A 63 6.88 36.62 12.81
N PHE A 64 6.55 36.23 11.58
CA PHE A 64 7.35 36.52 10.41
C PHE A 64 6.59 37.38 9.39
N ILE A 65 7.20 38.44 8.92
CA ILE A 65 6.71 39.27 7.81
C ILE A 65 7.78 39.28 6.71
N ARG A 66 7.45 38.67 5.58
CA ARG A 66 8.37 38.56 4.45
C ARG A 66 8.71 39.89 3.81
N VAL A 67 9.97 40.10 3.55
CA VAL A 67 10.47 41.20 2.71
C VAL A 67 10.98 40.62 1.40
N LYS A 68 10.50 41.15 0.27
CA LYS A 68 10.99 40.70 -1.05
C LYS A 68 12.42 41.26 -1.25
N GLN A 69 13.27 40.49 -1.93
CA GLN A 69 14.66 40.89 -2.20
C GLN A 69 14.76 42.19 -3.01
N ASN A 70 13.76 42.52 -3.81
CA ASN A 70 13.69 43.75 -4.61
C ASN A 70 12.74 44.81 -4.02
N ALA A 71 12.36 44.68 -2.74
CA ALA A 71 11.55 45.68 -2.06
C ALA A 71 12.28 47.02 -1.99
N ASP A 72 11.62 48.09 -2.40
CA ASP A 72 12.15 49.45 -2.25
C ASP A 72 12.12 49.93 -0.78
N LYS A 73 12.73 51.08 -0.52
CA LYS A 73 12.81 51.62 0.84
C LYS A 73 11.45 51.93 1.45
N ASP A 74 10.48 52.34 0.64
CA ASP A 74 9.13 52.69 1.11
C ASP A 74 8.33 51.43 1.45
N GLU A 75 8.48 50.36 0.65
CA GLU A 75 7.89 49.06 0.96
C GLU A 75 8.50 48.47 2.24
N GLN A 76 9.83 48.52 2.38
CA GLN A 76 10.52 48.07 3.60
C GLN A 76 10.07 48.87 4.84
N ALA A 77 9.94 50.20 4.73
CA ALA A 77 9.47 51.04 5.83
C ALA A 77 8.06 50.67 6.28
N LYS A 78 7.13 50.42 5.34
CA LYS A 78 5.76 49.98 5.66
C LYS A 78 5.73 48.60 6.35
N LEU A 79 6.59 47.68 5.90
CA LEU A 79 6.67 46.33 6.52
C LEU A 79 7.29 46.41 7.92
N LYS A 80 8.27 47.32 8.10
CA LYS A 80 8.84 47.61 9.42
C LYS A 80 7.76 48.18 10.36
N GLU A 81 7.04 49.20 9.94
CA GLU A 81 5.97 49.80 10.72
C GLU A 81 4.91 48.79 11.12
N ARG A 82 4.61 47.84 10.21
CA ARG A 82 3.69 46.74 10.49
C ARG A 82 4.20 45.80 11.58
N ILE A 83 5.48 45.38 11.52
CA ILE A 83 6.05 44.48 12.55
C ILE A 83 6.20 45.22 13.88
N ASP A 84 6.56 46.52 13.86
CA ASP A 84 6.66 47.34 15.05
C ASP A 84 5.28 47.49 15.74
N SER A 85 4.21 47.66 14.97
CA SER A 85 2.82 47.66 15.51
C SER A 85 2.45 46.35 16.17
N VAL A 86 2.91 45.23 15.63
CA VAL A 86 2.70 43.90 16.25
C VAL A 86 3.48 43.79 17.56
N PHE A 87 4.69 44.29 17.59
CA PHE A 87 5.52 44.32 18.80
C PHE A 87 4.87 45.18 19.90
N HIS A 88 4.40 46.39 19.58
CA HIS A 88 3.65 47.22 20.53
C HIS A 88 2.39 46.57 21.06
N ALA A 89 1.69 45.79 20.24
CA ALA A 89 0.53 45.01 20.73
C ALA A 89 0.96 43.93 21.75
N LEU A 90 2.12 43.28 21.51
CA LEU A 90 2.69 42.31 22.46
C LEU A 90 3.11 42.94 23.78
N GLU A 91 3.76 44.12 23.71
CA GLU A 91 4.11 44.93 24.92
C GLU A 91 2.87 45.30 25.74
N ASN A 92 1.74 45.53 25.07
CA ASN A 92 0.44 45.81 25.72
C ASN A 92 -0.34 44.55 26.12
N GLY A 93 0.27 43.35 26.11
CA GLY A 93 -0.28 42.13 26.64
C GLY A 93 -1.10 41.28 25.66
N ALA A 94 -1.02 41.56 24.35
CA ALA A 94 -1.66 40.71 23.36
C ALA A 94 -1.04 39.32 23.34
N ASP A 95 -1.86 38.31 23.07
CA ASP A 95 -1.38 36.93 22.97
C ASP A 95 -0.52 36.69 21.74
N PHE A 96 0.69 36.18 21.95
CA PHE A 96 1.68 35.95 20.89
C PHE A 96 1.18 34.93 19.87
N ALA A 97 0.56 33.83 20.33
CA ALA A 97 0.12 32.75 19.43
C ALA A 97 -1.04 33.22 18.55
N GLU A 98 -1.96 34.02 19.08
CA GLU A 98 -3.06 34.57 18.30
C GLU A 98 -2.60 35.60 17.26
N LEU A 99 -1.61 36.44 17.62
CA LEU A 99 -1.00 37.35 16.65
C LEU A 99 -0.23 36.60 15.58
N ALA A 100 0.53 35.55 15.95
CA ALA A 100 1.22 34.70 15.00
C ALA A 100 0.27 34.04 13.99
N LYS A 101 -0.85 33.49 14.44
CA LYS A 101 -1.88 32.90 13.56
C LYS A 101 -2.45 33.91 12.57
N LYS A 102 -2.64 35.17 13.00
CA LYS A 102 -3.26 36.22 12.17
C LYS A 102 -2.30 36.89 11.21
N ILE A 103 -1.06 37.09 11.61
CA ILE A 103 -0.14 38.04 10.96
C ILE A 103 1.08 37.35 10.36
N SER A 104 1.56 36.25 10.97
CA SER A 104 2.76 35.57 10.50
C SER A 104 2.56 35.00 9.10
N GLN A 105 3.54 35.24 8.25
CA GLN A 105 3.60 34.74 6.88
C GLN A 105 4.42 33.46 6.73
N ASP A 106 4.77 32.82 7.83
CA ASP A 106 5.33 31.45 7.81
C ASP A 106 4.21 30.42 7.82
N PRO A 107 3.93 29.73 6.69
CA PRO A 107 2.81 28.81 6.60
C PRO A 107 2.98 27.56 7.48
N GLN A 108 4.20 27.25 7.90
CA GLN A 108 4.46 26.07 8.71
C GLN A 108 4.22 26.31 10.20
N SER A 109 4.62 27.45 10.73
CA SER A 109 4.50 27.75 12.15
C SER A 109 3.28 28.60 12.51
N ALA A 110 2.81 29.50 11.62
CA ALA A 110 1.67 30.37 11.90
C ALA A 110 0.43 29.64 12.45
N PRO A 111 -0.04 28.51 11.87
CA PRO A 111 -1.20 27.77 12.40
C PRO A 111 -0.99 27.23 13.81
N ARG A 112 0.27 27.04 14.22
CA ARG A 112 0.68 26.56 15.55
C ARG A 112 1.08 27.72 16.49
N GLY A 113 0.58 28.91 16.24
CA GLY A 113 0.91 30.09 17.06
C GLY A 113 2.36 30.55 16.90
N GLY A 114 2.98 30.29 15.76
CA GLY A 114 4.36 30.63 15.46
C GLY A 114 5.41 29.65 15.99
N THR A 115 5.02 28.60 16.73
CA THR A 115 5.96 27.66 17.36
C THR A 115 6.70 26.83 16.30
N LEU A 116 8.04 26.86 16.38
CA LEU A 116 8.94 26.06 15.54
C LEU A 116 9.20 24.67 16.16
N SER A 117 10.08 23.90 15.57
CA SER A 117 10.62 22.69 16.20
C SER A 117 11.78 23.06 17.13
N TRP A 118 12.22 22.13 17.96
CA TRP A 118 13.47 22.25 18.71
C TRP A 118 14.63 22.41 17.71
N ILE A 119 15.46 23.43 17.93
CA ILE A 119 16.59 23.76 17.07
C ILE A 119 17.88 23.89 17.89
N GLY A 120 18.98 23.50 17.26
CA GLY A 120 20.32 23.73 17.72
C GLY A 120 21.03 24.79 16.85
N PRO A 121 22.27 25.13 17.20
CA PRO A 121 23.09 26.10 16.43
C PRO A 121 23.28 25.66 14.96
N ASN A 122 23.37 26.63 14.07
CA ASN A 122 23.56 26.47 12.61
C ASN A 122 22.41 25.71 11.89
N GLN A 123 21.21 25.72 12.45
CA GLN A 123 20.03 25.11 11.85
C GLN A 123 19.07 26.11 11.22
N THR A 124 19.25 27.41 11.50
CA THR A 124 18.45 28.48 10.93
C THR A 124 19.33 29.65 10.42
N LEU A 125 18.70 30.77 10.06
CA LEU A 125 19.45 31.98 9.65
C LEU A 125 20.25 32.52 10.83
N LYS A 126 21.46 32.96 10.55
CA LYS A 126 22.36 33.48 11.61
C LYS A 126 21.73 34.60 12.43
N GLU A 127 21.09 35.55 11.77
CA GLU A 127 20.41 36.68 12.42
C GLU A 127 19.30 36.23 13.35
N PHE A 128 18.57 35.17 12.93
CA PHE A 128 17.51 34.56 13.76
C PHE A 128 18.11 33.84 14.98
N GLU A 129 19.16 33.07 14.77
CA GLU A 129 19.83 32.33 15.85
C GLU A 129 20.45 33.27 16.89
N ASP A 130 21.16 34.28 16.44
CA ASP A 130 21.81 35.27 17.32
C ASP A 130 20.78 35.89 18.28
N VAL A 131 19.59 36.27 17.77
CA VAL A 131 18.51 36.81 18.57
C VAL A 131 17.86 35.72 19.46
N ALA A 132 17.51 34.56 18.88
CA ALA A 132 16.83 33.51 19.64
C ALA A 132 17.67 33.01 20.81
N TYR A 133 18.98 32.81 20.65
CA TYR A 133 19.89 32.40 21.72
C TYR A 133 20.15 33.46 22.80
N SER A 134 19.89 34.74 22.50
CA SER A 134 20.00 35.80 23.49
C SER A 134 18.80 35.88 24.46
N LEU A 135 17.70 35.17 24.15
CA LEU A 135 16.47 35.21 24.93
C LEU A 135 16.44 34.13 26.02
N GLU A 136 15.94 34.50 27.20
CA GLU A 136 15.56 33.53 28.22
C GLU A 136 14.13 33.03 27.99
N LYS A 137 13.78 31.91 28.65
CA LYS A 137 12.44 31.32 28.53
C LYS A 137 11.35 32.33 28.91
N GLY A 138 10.43 32.57 27.98
CA GLY A 138 9.33 33.52 28.11
C GLY A 138 9.59 34.86 27.46
N ASP A 139 10.85 35.24 27.19
CA ASP A 139 11.23 36.52 26.59
C ASP A 139 10.74 36.65 25.14
N ILE A 140 10.47 37.89 24.75
CA ILE A 140 10.10 38.28 23.40
C ILE A 140 11.14 39.26 22.86
N SER A 141 11.67 39.02 21.68
CA SER A 141 12.63 39.90 21.05
C SER A 141 12.02 41.20 20.54
N GLN A 142 12.83 42.21 20.42
CA GLN A 142 12.53 43.34 19.53
C GLN A 142 12.36 42.84 18.08
N PRO A 143 11.64 43.59 17.22
CA PRO A 143 11.62 43.34 15.79
C PRO A 143 13.01 43.43 15.18
N PHE A 144 13.42 42.47 14.38
CA PHE A 144 14.69 42.46 13.67
C PHE A 144 14.55 42.00 12.22
N LEU A 145 15.49 42.38 11.37
CA LEU A 145 15.51 42.03 9.96
C LEU A 145 16.51 40.90 9.72
N SER A 146 16.08 39.88 9.00
CA SER A 146 16.95 38.87 8.41
C SER A 146 16.99 39.00 6.89
N THR A 147 17.72 38.09 6.23
CA THR A 147 17.78 38.04 4.76
C THR A 147 16.44 37.74 4.09
N VAL A 148 15.42 37.25 4.82
CA VAL A 148 14.11 36.88 4.28
C VAL A 148 12.95 37.78 4.74
N GLY A 149 13.15 38.59 5.78
CA GLY A 149 12.14 39.50 6.29
C GLY A 149 12.28 39.84 7.76
N TYR A 150 11.25 40.50 8.28
CA TYR A 150 11.17 40.91 9.68
C TYR A 150 10.66 39.79 10.57
N HIS A 151 11.22 39.64 11.76
CA HIS A 151 10.86 38.66 12.77
C HIS A 151 10.65 39.31 14.15
N ILE A 152 9.74 38.73 14.92
CA ILE A 152 9.69 38.81 16.38
C ILE A 152 9.75 37.39 16.88
N VAL A 153 10.67 37.08 17.80
CA VAL A 153 10.87 35.74 18.38
C VAL A 153 10.43 35.74 19.83
N LYS A 154 9.73 34.69 20.23
CA LYS A 154 9.45 34.37 21.61
C LYS A 154 10.14 33.08 21.98
N MET A 155 10.90 33.03 23.07
CA MET A 155 11.50 31.82 23.58
C MET A 155 10.45 31.04 24.36
N MET A 156 10.00 29.91 23.80
CA MET A 156 9.00 29.06 24.42
C MET A 156 9.62 28.16 25.47
N ASP A 157 10.76 27.56 25.12
CA ASP A 157 11.52 26.69 26.03
C ASP A 157 12.97 26.57 25.58
N ARG A 158 13.84 26.16 26.53
CA ARG A 158 15.24 25.83 26.26
C ARG A 158 15.68 24.73 27.22
N LYS A 159 16.53 23.81 26.78
CA LYS A 159 17.02 22.69 27.57
C LYS A 159 18.38 22.22 27.09
N GLU A 160 19.13 21.62 27.97
CA GLU A 160 20.32 20.88 27.61
C GLU A 160 19.95 19.70 26.69
N LEU A 161 20.93 19.23 25.92
CA LEU A 161 20.75 18.00 25.13
C LEU A 161 20.47 16.83 26.07
N GLU A 162 19.39 16.15 25.86
CA GLU A 162 19.02 14.95 26.63
C GLU A 162 20.14 13.89 26.58
N PRO A 163 20.32 13.11 27.64
CA PRO A 163 21.31 12.03 27.65
C PRO A 163 21.15 11.04 26.50
N TYR A 164 22.26 10.44 26.08
CA TYR A 164 22.24 9.48 24.96
C TYR A 164 21.18 8.38 25.12
N GLU A 165 21.04 7.84 26.31
CA GLU A 165 20.13 6.72 26.57
C GLU A 165 18.67 7.10 26.32
N GLU A 166 18.30 8.35 26.56
CA GLU A 166 16.95 8.88 26.28
C GLU A 166 16.72 9.14 24.78
N LEU A 167 17.77 9.64 24.08
CA LEU A 167 17.69 9.95 22.65
C LEU A 167 17.95 8.74 21.75
N LYS A 168 18.60 7.69 22.24
CA LYS A 168 18.96 6.49 21.47
C LYS A 168 17.80 5.92 20.66
N PRO A 169 16.56 5.73 21.20
CA PRO A 169 15.45 5.18 20.42
C PRO A 169 15.01 6.10 19.25
N SER A 170 15.09 7.40 19.42
CA SER A 170 14.72 8.37 18.39
C SER A 170 15.82 8.50 17.31
N ILE A 171 17.08 8.47 17.73
CA ILE A 171 18.23 8.45 16.84
C ILE A 171 18.24 7.18 15.99
N SER A 172 18.00 6.01 16.60
CA SER A 172 17.91 4.73 15.86
C SER A 172 16.85 4.79 14.77
N ARG A 173 15.62 5.19 15.10
CA ARG A 173 14.55 5.34 14.12
C ARG A 173 14.89 6.34 13.00
N PHE A 174 15.53 7.45 13.35
CA PHE A 174 15.98 8.43 12.37
C PHE A 174 17.03 7.84 11.41
N LEU A 175 18.05 7.17 11.93
CA LEU A 175 19.10 6.55 11.13
C LEU A 175 18.56 5.41 10.26
N GLU A 176 17.61 4.61 10.77
CA GLU A 176 16.89 3.60 9.99
C GLU A 176 16.13 4.24 8.83
N SER A 177 15.41 5.33 9.07
CA SER A 177 14.70 6.08 8.02
C SER A 177 15.63 6.66 6.94
N LYS A 178 16.90 6.89 7.29
CA LYS A 178 17.96 7.33 6.36
C LYS A 178 18.68 6.18 5.64
N GLY A 179 18.26 4.94 5.88
CA GLY A 179 18.80 3.77 5.20
C GLY A 179 20.18 3.32 5.71
N ILE A 180 20.59 3.75 6.90
CA ILE A 180 21.89 3.37 7.50
C ILE A 180 22.01 1.86 7.63
N LYS A 181 20.90 1.16 7.96
CA LYS A 181 20.91 -0.30 8.05
C LYS A 181 21.33 -0.96 6.73
N ASN A 182 20.81 -0.49 5.60
CA ASN A 182 21.18 -1.00 4.27
C ASN A 182 22.64 -0.71 3.95
N GLN A 183 23.13 0.48 4.33
CA GLN A 183 24.53 0.84 4.14
C GLN A 183 25.47 -0.05 4.97
N LEU A 184 25.13 -0.32 6.22
CA LEU A 184 25.90 -1.23 7.08
C LEU A 184 25.87 -2.67 6.55
N THR A 185 24.74 -3.13 6.02
CA THR A 185 24.62 -4.44 5.37
C THR A 185 25.55 -4.54 4.16
N ALA A 186 25.57 -3.53 3.29
CA ALA A 186 26.47 -3.51 2.14
C ALA A 186 27.94 -3.54 2.60
N GLN A 187 28.31 -2.77 3.62
CA GLN A 187 29.68 -2.78 4.17
C GLN A 187 30.05 -4.14 4.79
N ALA A 188 29.08 -4.80 5.46
CA ALA A 188 29.32 -6.13 6.02
C ALA A 188 29.57 -7.16 4.91
N LEU A 189 28.78 -7.15 3.83
CA LEU A 189 28.97 -8.01 2.66
C LEU A 189 30.32 -7.76 1.99
N ASP A 190 30.71 -6.51 1.77
CA ASP A 190 31.99 -6.14 1.19
C ASP A 190 33.16 -6.60 2.09
N SER A 191 33.01 -6.47 3.41
CA SER A 191 34.02 -6.93 4.37
C SER A 191 34.19 -8.45 4.34
N ILE A 192 33.07 -9.20 4.30
CA ILE A 192 33.10 -10.67 4.21
C ILE A 192 33.73 -11.10 2.87
N ALA A 193 33.35 -10.46 1.77
CA ALA A 193 33.91 -10.73 0.44
C ALA A 193 35.43 -10.50 0.41
N SER A 194 35.90 -9.44 1.01
CA SER A 194 37.33 -9.07 1.07
C SER A 194 38.12 -9.99 1.99
N SER A 195 37.55 -10.41 3.12
CA SER A 195 38.22 -11.25 4.11
C SER A 195 38.40 -12.68 3.65
N ASN A 196 37.44 -13.20 2.88
CA ASN A 196 37.48 -14.58 2.40
C ASN A 196 38.46 -14.83 1.20
N GLY A 197 39.12 -13.79 0.66
CA GLY A 197 40.24 -13.83 -0.25
C GLY A 197 40.07 -14.59 -1.59
N ASN A 198 38.89 -15.19 -1.85
CA ASN A 198 38.70 -16.20 -2.89
C ASN A 198 37.80 -15.76 -4.06
N GLY A 199 37.51 -14.46 -4.21
CA GLY A 199 36.68 -13.97 -5.32
C GLY A 199 35.24 -14.51 -5.34
N LYS A 200 34.70 -14.89 -4.18
CA LYS A 200 33.31 -15.35 -4.05
C LYS A 200 32.33 -14.24 -4.44
N SER A 201 31.27 -14.59 -5.14
CA SER A 201 30.18 -13.69 -5.42
C SER A 201 29.37 -13.40 -4.14
N VAL A 202 28.69 -12.27 -4.10
CA VAL A 202 27.76 -11.93 -3.00
C VAL A 202 26.73 -13.04 -2.76
N GLU A 203 26.30 -13.70 -3.81
CA GLU A 203 25.38 -14.82 -3.78
C GLU A 203 25.94 -16.01 -2.99
N GLN A 204 27.20 -16.40 -3.29
CA GLN A 204 27.87 -17.48 -2.58
C GLN A 204 28.09 -17.15 -1.09
N ILE A 205 28.41 -15.90 -0.79
CA ILE A 205 28.53 -15.43 0.58
C ILE A 205 27.21 -15.55 1.34
N LEU A 206 26.10 -15.13 0.71
CA LEU A 206 24.78 -15.22 1.31
C LEU A 206 24.33 -16.68 1.48
N ASP A 207 24.68 -17.58 0.56
CA ASP A 207 24.41 -19.01 0.71
C ASP A 207 25.12 -19.57 1.97
N GLU A 208 26.43 -19.32 2.13
CA GLU A 208 27.23 -19.76 3.28
C GLU A 208 26.76 -19.16 4.60
N GLU A 209 26.48 -17.85 4.62
CA GLU A 209 25.96 -17.17 5.81
C GLU A 209 24.55 -17.67 6.20
N THR A 210 23.72 -18.02 5.21
CA THR A 210 22.43 -18.67 5.47
C THR A 210 22.61 -19.99 6.20
N GLU A 211 23.51 -20.86 5.72
CA GLU A 211 23.79 -22.14 6.36
C GLU A 211 24.29 -21.93 7.80
N ARG A 212 25.23 -21.00 8.00
CA ARG A 212 25.79 -20.69 9.34
C ARG A 212 24.70 -20.18 10.29
N LEU A 213 23.93 -19.18 9.89
CA LEU A 213 22.90 -18.57 10.73
C LEU A 213 21.75 -19.55 11.03
N CYS A 214 21.36 -20.37 10.06
CA CYS A 214 20.35 -21.42 10.25
C CYS A 214 20.87 -22.57 11.17
N ALA A 215 22.16 -22.78 11.27
CA ALA A 215 22.72 -23.73 12.23
C ALA A 215 22.66 -23.18 13.68
N GLU A 216 22.77 -21.88 13.82
CA GLU A 216 22.73 -21.18 15.14
C GLU A 216 21.28 -20.90 15.59
N ASP A 217 20.37 -20.54 14.68
CA ASP A 217 18.97 -20.20 14.95
C ASP A 217 17.99 -21.16 14.25
N LYS A 218 17.37 -22.04 15.06
CA LYS A 218 16.37 -23.00 14.58
C LYS A 218 15.11 -22.32 14.01
N ASN A 219 14.70 -21.17 14.54
CA ASN A 219 13.52 -20.46 14.05
C ASN A 219 13.78 -19.90 12.65
N LEU A 220 14.96 -19.32 12.44
CA LEU A 220 15.39 -18.86 11.13
C LEU A 220 15.46 -20.02 10.14
N LYS A 221 16.03 -21.17 10.54
CA LYS A 221 16.06 -22.37 9.72
C LYS A 221 14.67 -22.80 9.25
N TYR A 222 13.71 -22.89 10.18
CA TYR A 222 12.34 -23.27 9.85
C TYR A 222 11.65 -22.23 8.97
N LEU A 223 11.89 -20.95 9.20
CA LEU A 223 11.32 -19.87 8.38
C LEU A 223 11.81 -19.95 6.92
N VAL A 224 13.11 -20.13 6.72
CA VAL A 224 13.69 -20.27 5.38
C VAL A 224 13.19 -21.55 4.69
N GLN A 225 13.11 -22.65 5.42
CA GLN A 225 12.59 -23.92 4.90
C GLN A 225 11.09 -23.85 4.56
N GLU A 226 10.27 -23.23 5.41
CA GLU A 226 8.84 -23.06 5.16
C GLU A 226 8.59 -22.27 3.88
N TYR A 227 9.36 -21.20 3.64
CA TYR A 227 9.24 -20.43 2.41
C TYR A 227 9.68 -21.23 1.19
N HIS A 228 10.82 -21.94 1.28
CA HIS A 228 11.31 -22.82 0.22
C HIS A 228 10.26 -23.86 -0.17
N ASP A 229 9.70 -24.55 0.82
CA ASP A 229 8.72 -25.60 0.60
C ASP A 229 7.38 -25.05 0.13
N GLY A 230 6.97 -23.87 0.64
CA GLY A 230 5.78 -23.16 0.20
C GLY A 230 5.87 -22.71 -1.26
N LEU A 231 7.04 -22.23 -1.68
CA LEU A 231 7.28 -21.84 -3.09
C LEU A 231 7.27 -23.08 -4.01
N LEU A 232 7.88 -24.20 -3.61
CA LEU A 232 7.79 -25.47 -4.34
C LEU A 232 6.37 -25.97 -4.47
N LEU A 233 5.58 -25.86 -3.39
CA LEU A 233 4.17 -26.23 -3.39
C LEU A 233 3.38 -25.36 -4.38
N TYR A 234 3.60 -24.05 -4.36
CA TYR A 234 2.98 -23.13 -5.31
C TYR A 234 3.32 -23.49 -6.76
N GLU A 235 4.59 -23.65 -7.08
CA GLU A 235 5.06 -23.94 -8.44
C GLU A 235 4.47 -25.26 -8.98
N ILE A 236 4.47 -26.34 -8.18
CA ILE A 236 3.93 -27.62 -8.63
C ILE A 236 2.41 -27.56 -8.79
N CYS A 237 1.68 -26.91 -7.88
CA CYS A 237 0.25 -26.75 -7.99
C CYS A 237 -0.13 -25.87 -9.18
N ASN A 238 0.60 -24.79 -9.42
CA ASN A 238 0.38 -23.92 -10.56
C ASN A 238 0.56 -24.66 -11.89
N ARG A 239 1.64 -25.42 -12.00
CA ARG A 239 2.00 -26.15 -13.21
C ARG A 239 1.08 -27.35 -13.49
N GLU A 240 0.78 -28.16 -12.48
CA GLU A 240 0.07 -29.44 -12.66
C GLU A 240 -1.44 -29.31 -12.49
N VAL A 241 -1.94 -28.25 -11.83
CA VAL A 241 -3.35 -28.11 -11.48
C VAL A 241 -3.94 -26.79 -11.96
N TRP A 242 -3.45 -25.66 -11.47
CA TRP A 242 -4.17 -24.40 -11.60
C TRP A 242 -4.17 -23.85 -13.02
N GLU A 243 -3.01 -23.77 -13.68
CA GLU A 243 -2.95 -23.33 -15.07
C GLU A 243 -3.67 -24.29 -16.03
N PRO A 244 -3.48 -25.64 -15.95
CA PRO A 244 -4.23 -26.56 -16.77
C PRO A 244 -5.74 -26.46 -16.54
N ALA A 245 -6.19 -26.45 -15.28
CA ALA A 245 -7.61 -26.36 -14.95
C ALA A 245 -8.26 -25.05 -15.47
N ALA A 246 -7.55 -23.91 -15.36
CA ALA A 246 -8.03 -22.62 -15.85
C ALA A 246 -8.22 -22.56 -17.37
N LYS A 247 -7.47 -23.39 -18.12
CA LYS A 247 -7.52 -23.43 -19.61
C LYS A 247 -8.45 -24.54 -20.13
N ASP A 248 -8.85 -25.48 -19.30
CA ASP A 248 -9.65 -26.66 -19.69
C ASP A 248 -11.15 -26.38 -19.71
N THR A 249 -11.59 -25.68 -20.73
CA THR A 249 -13.03 -25.38 -20.93
C THR A 249 -13.88 -26.63 -21.16
N LEU A 250 -13.34 -27.66 -21.80
CA LEU A 250 -14.05 -28.94 -22.03
C LEU A 250 -14.22 -29.73 -20.72
N GLY A 251 -13.20 -29.74 -19.88
CA GLY A 251 -13.25 -30.30 -18.54
C GLY A 251 -14.28 -29.61 -17.66
N MET A 252 -14.28 -28.27 -17.65
CA MET A 252 -15.27 -27.46 -16.93
C MET A 252 -16.71 -27.77 -17.40
N GLU A 253 -16.93 -27.84 -18.71
CA GLU A 253 -18.24 -28.19 -19.28
C GLU A 253 -18.69 -29.59 -18.85
N SER A 254 -17.79 -30.59 -18.94
CA SER A 254 -18.05 -31.97 -18.53
C SER A 254 -18.34 -32.05 -17.03
N PHE A 255 -17.55 -31.38 -16.21
CA PHE A 255 -17.73 -31.31 -14.75
C PHE A 255 -19.09 -30.69 -14.40
N PHE A 256 -19.43 -29.57 -15.03
CA PHE A 256 -20.74 -28.95 -14.85
C PHE A 256 -21.89 -29.89 -15.20
N LYS A 257 -21.82 -30.60 -16.36
CA LYS A 257 -22.86 -31.53 -16.79
C LYS A 257 -23.07 -32.66 -15.75
N LYS A 258 -21.98 -33.22 -15.21
CA LYS A 258 -22.03 -34.26 -14.18
C LYS A 258 -22.57 -33.77 -12.84
N ASN A 259 -22.27 -32.53 -12.50
CA ASN A 259 -22.56 -31.91 -11.20
C ASN A 259 -23.67 -30.85 -11.28
N LYS A 260 -24.51 -30.86 -12.31
CA LYS A 260 -25.51 -29.79 -12.57
C LYS A 260 -26.43 -29.49 -11.40
N LYS A 261 -26.70 -30.50 -10.54
CA LYS A 261 -27.52 -30.32 -9.33
C LYS A 261 -26.90 -29.38 -8.30
N MET A 262 -25.59 -29.28 -8.24
CA MET A 262 -24.87 -28.36 -7.32
C MET A 262 -25.13 -26.87 -7.66
N TYR A 263 -25.48 -26.60 -8.90
CA TYR A 263 -25.72 -25.23 -9.40
C TYR A 263 -27.22 -24.89 -9.47
N ALA A 264 -28.08 -25.70 -8.84
CA ALA A 264 -29.53 -25.40 -8.77
C ALA A 264 -29.78 -24.16 -7.90
N TRP A 265 -30.85 -23.42 -8.21
CA TRP A 265 -31.28 -22.24 -7.49
C TRP A 265 -32.65 -22.40 -6.87
N ASP A 266 -32.83 -21.85 -5.68
CA ASP A 266 -34.14 -21.85 -5.00
C ASP A 266 -35.15 -20.93 -5.70
N LYS A 267 -34.65 -19.82 -6.33
CA LYS A 267 -35.48 -18.84 -7.03
C LYS A 267 -34.96 -18.63 -8.46
N PRO A 268 -35.88 -18.31 -9.39
CA PRO A 268 -35.48 -18.01 -10.78
C PRO A 268 -34.50 -16.86 -10.86
N ARG A 269 -33.62 -16.93 -11.85
CA ARG A 269 -32.73 -15.82 -12.23
C ARG A 269 -32.99 -15.39 -13.67
N TYR A 270 -32.58 -14.15 -14.00
CA TYR A 270 -32.65 -13.64 -15.36
C TYR A 270 -31.23 -13.52 -15.92
N ASN A 271 -30.95 -14.30 -16.97
CA ASN A 271 -29.68 -14.21 -17.68
C ASN A 271 -29.85 -13.33 -18.90
N GLY A 272 -29.16 -12.18 -18.95
CA GLY A 272 -29.35 -11.24 -20.04
C GLY A 272 -28.74 -9.86 -19.82
N MET A 273 -29.25 -8.93 -20.59
CA MET A 273 -28.85 -7.53 -20.51
C MET A 273 -30.07 -6.65 -20.24
N ILE A 274 -29.93 -5.73 -19.31
CA ILE A 274 -30.80 -4.55 -19.16
C ILE A 274 -30.11 -3.36 -19.82
N TYR A 275 -30.87 -2.53 -20.49
CA TYR A 275 -30.37 -1.32 -21.11
C TYR A 275 -31.38 -0.16 -20.94
N TYR A 276 -30.83 1.05 -20.84
CA TYR A 276 -31.54 2.28 -20.61
C TYR A 276 -31.21 3.24 -21.74
N CYS A 277 -32.23 3.80 -22.40
CA CYS A 277 -32.08 4.67 -23.54
C CYS A 277 -32.56 6.10 -23.23
N GLN A 278 -31.97 7.08 -23.87
CA GLN A 278 -32.39 8.46 -23.81
C GLN A 278 -33.74 8.66 -24.55
N ASN A 279 -33.98 7.89 -25.64
CA ASN A 279 -35.18 7.99 -26.46
C ASN A 279 -35.95 6.67 -26.48
N GLU A 280 -37.27 6.73 -26.54
CA GLU A 280 -38.15 5.55 -26.59
C GLU A 280 -37.93 4.67 -27.81
N LYS A 281 -37.69 5.29 -28.94
CA LYS A 281 -37.45 4.60 -30.25
C LYS A 281 -36.24 3.66 -30.16
N ASP A 282 -35.23 4.06 -29.42
CA ASP A 282 -33.97 3.30 -29.29
C ASP A 282 -34.16 1.99 -28.54
N VAL A 283 -35.13 1.88 -27.64
CA VAL A 283 -35.42 0.61 -26.93
C VAL A 283 -35.76 -0.51 -27.92
N LYS A 284 -36.62 -0.22 -28.90
CA LYS A 284 -36.99 -1.21 -29.91
C LYS A 284 -35.85 -1.49 -30.91
N ALA A 285 -35.08 -0.44 -31.28
CA ALA A 285 -33.94 -0.54 -32.16
C ALA A 285 -32.82 -1.40 -31.56
N VAL A 286 -32.45 -1.13 -30.30
CA VAL A 286 -31.46 -1.92 -29.55
C VAL A 286 -31.90 -3.38 -29.50
N LYS A 287 -33.12 -3.67 -29.06
CA LYS A 287 -33.65 -5.05 -28.98
C LYS A 287 -33.59 -5.78 -30.33
N LYS A 288 -33.98 -5.11 -31.41
CA LYS A 288 -33.97 -5.68 -32.77
C LYS A 288 -32.54 -5.98 -33.24
N THR A 289 -31.61 -5.11 -32.92
CA THR A 289 -30.19 -5.28 -33.27
C THR A 289 -29.56 -6.44 -32.48
N LEU A 290 -29.76 -6.48 -31.17
CA LEU A 290 -29.18 -7.50 -30.30
C LEU A 290 -29.73 -8.92 -30.51
N LYS A 291 -30.96 -9.04 -30.98
CA LYS A 291 -31.52 -10.36 -31.34
C LYS A 291 -30.80 -11.06 -32.51
N LYS A 292 -30.01 -10.30 -33.28
CA LYS A 292 -29.33 -10.81 -34.49
C LYS A 292 -27.89 -11.27 -34.21
N VAL A 293 -27.40 -11.08 -33.00
CA VAL A 293 -26.03 -11.38 -32.58
C VAL A 293 -26.02 -12.22 -31.29
N SER A 294 -24.91 -12.92 -31.07
CA SER A 294 -24.77 -13.74 -29.89
C SER A 294 -24.68 -12.87 -28.59
N PRO A 295 -25.07 -13.41 -27.43
CA PRO A 295 -25.01 -12.67 -26.17
C PRO A 295 -23.64 -12.10 -25.82
N GLU A 296 -22.54 -12.74 -26.24
CA GLU A 296 -21.18 -12.30 -26.03
C GLU A 296 -20.90 -10.96 -26.71
N GLN A 297 -21.53 -10.75 -27.87
CA GLN A 297 -21.34 -9.55 -28.70
C GLN A 297 -22.22 -8.36 -28.31
N TRP A 298 -23.21 -8.56 -27.41
CA TRP A 298 -24.20 -7.50 -27.11
C TRP A 298 -23.55 -6.19 -26.65
N THR A 299 -22.60 -6.26 -25.76
CA THR A 299 -21.93 -5.06 -25.21
C THR A 299 -21.16 -4.29 -26.30
N THR A 300 -20.42 -5.02 -27.13
CA THR A 300 -19.65 -4.46 -28.24
C THR A 300 -20.58 -3.79 -29.28
N VAL A 301 -21.65 -4.49 -29.67
CA VAL A 301 -22.62 -3.99 -30.65
C VAL A 301 -23.35 -2.73 -30.18
N VAL A 302 -23.71 -2.66 -28.86
CA VAL A 302 -24.32 -1.44 -28.29
C VAL A 302 -23.31 -0.29 -28.34
N ARG A 303 -22.07 -0.54 -27.97
CA ARG A 303 -21.01 0.48 -27.95
C ARG A 303 -20.74 1.05 -29.36
N GLU A 304 -20.64 0.17 -30.35
CA GLU A 304 -20.30 0.55 -31.71
C GLU A 304 -21.45 1.20 -32.49
N LYS A 305 -22.71 0.73 -32.26
CA LYS A 305 -23.85 1.18 -33.09
C LYS A 305 -24.69 2.27 -32.43
N PHE A 306 -24.72 2.35 -31.09
CA PHE A 306 -25.58 3.29 -30.38
C PHE A 306 -24.80 4.31 -29.57
N ASN A 307 -23.55 4.01 -29.18
CA ASN A 307 -22.73 4.88 -28.36
C ASN A 307 -21.46 5.35 -29.09
N LYS A 308 -21.44 5.40 -30.41
CA LYS A 308 -20.25 5.75 -31.19
C LYS A 308 -19.77 7.18 -30.93
N ASP A 309 -20.69 8.14 -30.96
CA ASP A 309 -20.38 9.56 -30.83
C ASP A 309 -20.68 10.11 -29.43
N SER A 310 -21.67 9.54 -28.76
CA SER A 310 -22.07 9.89 -27.41
C SER A 310 -22.77 8.71 -26.70
N VAL A 311 -22.86 8.72 -25.39
CA VAL A 311 -23.55 7.67 -24.64
C VAL A 311 -25.06 7.90 -24.69
N THR A 312 -25.74 7.23 -25.60
CA THR A 312 -27.20 7.26 -25.75
C THR A 312 -27.90 6.05 -25.12
N VAL A 313 -27.13 4.97 -24.83
CA VAL A 313 -27.62 3.72 -24.24
C VAL A 313 -26.66 3.29 -23.11
N ARG A 314 -27.17 3.25 -21.88
CA ARG A 314 -26.48 2.60 -20.75
C ARG A 314 -26.94 1.15 -20.66
N MET A 315 -26.04 0.25 -20.28
CA MET A 315 -26.33 -1.19 -20.26
C MET A 315 -25.62 -1.90 -19.13
N GLU A 316 -26.23 -2.97 -18.65
CA GLU A 316 -25.69 -3.91 -17.69
C GLU A 316 -26.05 -5.32 -18.12
N LYS A 317 -25.03 -6.20 -18.29
CA LYS A 317 -25.19 -7.60 -18.66
C LYS A 317 -24.81 -8.49 -17.48
N GLY A 318 -25.63 -9.49 -17.20
CA GLY A 318 -25.33 -10.40 -16.10
C GLY A 318 -26.40 -11.46 -15.88
N LEU A 319 -26.16 -12.24 -14.82
CA LEU A 319 -27.10 -13.19 -14.27
C LEU A 319 -27.71 -12.61 -13.00
N PHE A 320 -28.92 -12.05 -13.15
CA PHE A 320 -29.60 -11.32 -12.09
C PHE A 320 -30.48 -12.23 -11.24
N LYS A 321 -30.33 -12.16 -9.92
CA LYS A 321 -31.30 -12.69 -8.96
C LYS A 321 -32.31 -11.62 -8.56
N GLN A 322 -33.40 -12.01 -7.91
CA GLN A 322 -34.37 -11.07 -7.39
C GLN A 322 -33.72 -10.12 -6.36
N GLY A 323 -33.89 -8.83 -6.57
CA GLY A 323 -33.33 -7.76 -5.74
C GLY A 323 -32.07 -7.10 -6.33
N ASP A 324 -31.38 -7.70 -7.28
CA ASP A 324 -30.18 -7.11 -7.89
C ASP A 324 -30.49 -5.87 -8.72
N ASN A 325 -31.58 -5.94 -9.52
CA ASN A 325 -32.01 -4.82 -10.33
C ASN A 325 -33.54 -4.76 -10.40
N ARG A 326 -34.11 -3.66 -9.90
CA ARG A 326 -35.57 -3.49 -9.82
C ARG A 326 -36.30 -3.63 -11.16
N ASN A 327 -35.72 -3.17 -12.24
CA ASN A 327 -36.34 -3.26 -13.55
C ASN A 327 -36.23 -4.67 -14.14
N ILE A 328 -35.17 -5.42 -13.84
CA ILE A 328 -35.08 -6.85 -14.13
C ILE A 328 -36.11 -7.63 -13.32
N ASP A 329 -36.33 -7.28 -12.04
CA ASP A 329 -37.39 -7.90 -11.23
C ASP A 329 -38.75 -7.80 -11.89
N ILE A 330 -39.08 -6.63 -12.45
CA ILE A 330 -40.35 -6.36 -13.09
C ILE A 330 -40.43 -7.02 -14.48
N LEU A 331 -39.48 -6.72 -15.35
CA LEU A 331 -39.54 -7.06 -16.78
C LEU A 331 -39.09 -8.50 -17.03
N GLY A 332 -38.05 -8.96 -16.33
CA GLY A 332 -37.41 -10.27 -16.50
C GLY A 332 -37.99 -11.34 -15.56
N LEU A 333 -38.04 -11.06 -14.26
CA LEU A 333 -38.49 -12.03 -13.26
C LEU A 333 -40.00 -12.01 -13.00
N LYS A 334 -40.72 -10.98 -13.51
CA LYS A 334 -42.18 -10.84 -13.37
C LYS A 334 -42.66 -10.66 -11.93
N VAL A 335 -41.88 -9.99 -11.10
CA VAL A 335 -42.27 -9.67 -9.71
C VAL A 335 -43.39 -8.62 -9.75
N LYS A 336 -44.53 -8.96 -9.13
CA LYS A 336 -45.68 -8.05 -9.04
C LYS A 336 -45.47 -6.97 -7.96
N LYS A 337 -46.21 -5.84 -8.09
CA LYS A 337 -46.23 -4.71 -7.14
C LYS A 337 -44.99 -3.80 -7.10
N LEU A 338 -44.05 -3.96 -8.01
CA LEU A 338 -42.96 -3.01 -8.17
C LEU A 338 -43.23 -2.01 -9.30
N LYS A 339 -42.78 -0.75 -9.13
CA LYS A 339 -42.79 0.26 -10.20
C LYS A 339 -41.39 0.38 -10.81
N PRO A 340 -41.27 0.57 -12.13
CA PRO A 340 -40.00 0.79 -12.79
C PRO A 340 -39.23 1.96 -12.18
N LYS A 341 -37.91 1.84 -12.14
CA LYS A 341 -37.00 2.90 -11.68
C LYS A 341 -36.12 3.32 -12.86
N PRO A 342 -36.42 4.44 -13.53
CA PRO A 342 -35.55 4.94 -14.59
C PRO A 342 -34.21 5.41 -14.02
N ILE A 343 -33.21 5.56 -14.91
CA ILE A 343 -31.93 6.20 -14.60
C ILE A 343 -32.03 7.63 -15.11
N ASP A 344 -31.49 8.57 -14.34
CA ASP A 344 -31.42 9.98 -14.71
C ASP A 344 -30.75 10.17 -16.07
N GLY A 345 -31.40 10.93 -16.99
CA GLY A 345 -30.98 11.09 -18.35
C GLY A 345 -31.30 9.91 -19.29
N PHE A 346 -31.81 8.74 -18.77
CA PHE A 346 -32.13 7.54 -19.56
C PHE A 346 -33.45 6.92 -19.08
N PRO A 347 -34.58 7.55 -19.37
CA PRO A 347 -35.88 7.17 -18.78
C PRO A 347 -36.48 5.88 -19.35
N TYR A 348 -36.03 5.44 -20.53
CA TYR A 348 -36.61 4.31 -21.24
C TYR A 348 -35.80 3.04 -21.05
N VAL A 349 -36.43 1.97 -20.56
CA VAL A 349 -35.76 0.71 -20.20
C VAL A 349 -36.19 -0.43 -21.10
N GLY A 350 -35.23 -1.25 -21.48
CA GLY A 350 -35.44 -2.51 -22.19
C GLY A 350 -34.60 -3.64 -21.62
N ILE A 351 -35.06 -4.86 -21.90
CA ILE A 351 -34.28 -6.06 -21.54
C ILE A 351 -34.20 -7.02 -22.73
N ILE A 352 -33.11 -7.78 -22.79
CA ILE A 352 -32.93 -8.94 -23.65
C ILE A 352 -32.25 -10.05 -22.90
N GLY A 353 -32.73 -11.28 -23.08
CA GLY A 353 -32.24 -12.48 -22.36
C GLY A 353 -33.37 -13.42 -22.04
N GLU A 354 -33.12 -14.34 -21.11
CA GLU A 354 -34.07 -15.38 -20.74
C GLU A 354 -34.20 -15.55 -19.21
N ARG A 355 -35.36 -16.04 -18.77
CA ARG A 355 -35.61 -16.40 -17.37
C ARG A 355 -35.25 -17.84 -17.15
N LEU A 356 -34.28 -18.11 -16.30
CA LEU A 356 -33.86 -19.44 -15.90
C LEU A 356 -34.54 -19.82 -14.58
N LYS A 357 -35.30 -20.93 -14.59
CA LYS A 357 -36.23 -21.28 -13.48
C LYS A 357 -35.58 -22.06 -12.34
N LYS A 358 -34.73 -23.05 -12.66
CA LYS A 358 -34.21 -24.04 -11.68
C LYS A 358 -32.69 -24.04 -11.53
N GLY A 359 -31.96 -23.42 -12.41
CA GLY A 359 -30.52 -23.42 -12.44
C GLY A 359 -29.98 -22.90 -13.79
N PRO A 360 -28.66 -22.86 -13.93
CA PRO A 360 -28.02 -22.45 -15.17
C PRO A 360 -28.34 -23.41 -16.31
N LYS A 361 -28.44 -22.87 -17.49
CA LYS A 361 -28.65 -23.64 -18.73
C LYS A 361 -27.33 -24.21 -19.21
N ASP A 362 -26.33 -23.40 -19.18
CA ASP A 362 -24.97 -23.70 -19.59
C ASP A 362 -23.98 -23.36 -18.47
N TRP A 363 -22.78 -23.92 -18.52
CA TRP A 363 -21.74 -23.66 -17.54
C TRP A 363 -21.27 -22.17 -17.56
N SER A 364 -21.35 -21.54 -18.72
CA SER A 364 -21.00 -20.13 -18.89
C SER A 364 -21.89 -19.18 -18.09
N ASP A 365 -23.13 -19.59 -17.75
CA ASP A 365 -24.04 -18.82 -16.89
C ASP A 365 -23.48 -18.65 -15.47
N VAL A 366 -22.61 -19.56 -15.04
CA VAL A 366 -22.00 -19.64 -13.69
C VAL A 366 -20.49 -19.94 -13.79
N SER A 367 -19.84 -19.44 -14.81
CA SER A 367 -18.46 -19.78 -15.19
C SER A 367 -17.46 -19.63 -14.02
N ALA A 368 -17.53 -18.55 -13.25
CA ALA A 368 -16.65 -18.34 -12.11
C ALA A 368 -16.81 -19.41 -11.02
N GLN A 369 -18.05 -19.81 -10.72
CA GLN A 369 -18.33 -20.84 -9.74
C GLN A 369 -17.87 -22.21 -10.25
N VAL A 370 -18.16 -22.54 -11.51
CA VAL A 370 -17.71 -23.80 -12.13
C VAL A 370 -16.20 -23.87 -12.18
N ALA A 371 -15.50 -22.80 -12.56
CA ALA A 371 -14.04 -22.76 -12.59
C ALA A 371 -13.44 -23.04 -11.20
N THR A 372 -13.96 -22.41 -10.15
CA THR A 372 -13.51 -22.65 -8.77
C THR A 372 -13.75 -24.09 -8.32
N ASP A 373 -14.94 -24.63 -8.57
CA ASP A 373 -15.28 -25.99 -8.17
C ASP A 373 -14.51 -27.03 -8.99
N TYR A 374 -14.27 -26.75 -10.28
CA TYR A 374 -13.47 -27.59 -11.15
C TYR A 374 -12.00 -27.61 -10.75
N GLN A 375 -11.42 -26.44 -10.44
CA GLN A 375 -10.06 -26.35 -9.92
C GLN A 375 -9.91 -27.20 -8.65
N ARG A 376 -10.82 -27.06 -7.68
CA ARG A 376 -10.83 -27.88 -6.46
C ARG A 376 -10.95 -29.37 -6.76
N HIS A 377 -11.74 -29.76 -7.76
CA HIS A 377 -11.82 -31.16 -8.20
C HIS A 377 -10.48 -31.64 -8.74
N CYS A 378 -9.79 -30.88 -9.56
CA CYS A 378 -8.46 -31.17 -10.07
C CYS A 378 -7.41 -31.26 -8.95
N GLU A 379 -7.47 -30.36 -7.98
CA GLU A 379 -6.61 -30.39 -6.78
C GLU A 379 -6.79 -31.69 -6.01
N ASN A 380 -8.02 -32.09 -5.74
CA ASN A 380 -8.31 -33.35 -5.04
C ASN A 380 -7.76 -34.56 -5.82
N GLN A 381 -7.96 -34.60 -7.12
CA GLN A 381 -7.41 -35.68 -7.96
C GLN A 381 -5.88 -35.69 -7.94
N PHE A 382 -5.24 -34.51 -7.94
CA PHE A 382 -3.80 -34.41 -7.84
C PHE A 382 -3.31 -34.93 -6.48
N VAL A 383 -3.94 -34.53 -5.39
CA VAL A 383 -3.61 -35.04 -4.05
C VAL A 383 -3.76 -36.55 -3.94
N GLU A 384 -4.83 -37.16 -4.50
CA GLU A 384 -5.01 -38.62 -4.54
C GLU A 384 -3.85 -39.30 -5.28
N LYS A 385 -3.47 -38.79 -6.47
CA LYS A 385 -2.31 -39.29 -7.21
C LYS A 385 -1.01 -39.21 -6.41
N LEU A 386 -0.82 -38.10 -5.65
CA LEU A 386 0.35 -37.95 -4.80
C LEU A 386 0.37 -38.95 -3.65
N ARG A 387 -0.79 -39.22 -3.02
CA ARG A 387 -0.93 -40.25 -1.96
C ARG A 387 -0.62 -41.64 -2.44
N ASP A 388 -0.99 -41.98 -3.68
CA ASP A 388 -0.67 -43.24 -4.29
C ASP A 388 0.84 -43.38 -4.60
N LYS A 389 1.50 -42.25 -4.94
CA LYS A 389 2.92 -42.24 -5.30
C LYS A 389 3.85 -42.19 -4.10
N TYR A 390 3.49 -41.41 -3.07
CA TYR A 390 4.36 -41.12 -1.93
C TYR A 390 3.77 -41.69 -0.64
N LYS A 391 4.61 -42.39 0.15
CA LYS A 391 4.23 -42.83 1.48
C LYS A 391 4.19 -41.65 2.44
N VAL A 392 3.04 -41.48 3.11
CA VAL A 392 2.87 -40.41 4.11
C VAL A 392 2.90 -41.01 5.51
N GLU A 393 3.82 -40.59 6.33
CA GLU A 393 3.90 -40.90 7.75
C GLU A 393 3.73 -39.63 8.59
N VAL A 394 2.88 -39.69 9.61
CA VAL A 394 2.62 -38.56 10.51
C VAL A 394 3.19 -38.87 11.88
N ASP A 395 4.19 -38.08 12.31
CA ASP A 395 4.66 -38.14 13.71
C ASP A 395 3.60 -37.51 14.63
N LYS A 396 2.87 -38.39 15.33
CA LYS A 396 1.78 -37.98 16.22
C LYS A 396 2.26 -37.24 17.48
N GLU A 397 3.49 -37.46 17.93
CA GLU A 397 4.05 -36.80 19.11
C GLU A 397 4.46 -35.38 18.76
N VAL A 398 5.11 -35.20 17.61
CA VAL A 398 5.42 -33.85 17.10
C VAL A 398 4.11 -33.07 16.83
N LEU A 399 3.11 -33.72 16.21
CA LEU A 399 1.83 -33.07 15.94
C LEU A 399 1.11 -32.59 17.21
N LYS A 400 1.21 -33.30 18.31
CA LYS A 400 0.65 -32.89 19.62
C LYS A 400 1.36 -31.66 20.20
N SER A 401 2.64 -31.48 19.88
CA SER A 401 3.44 -30.33 20.36
C SER A 401 3.15 -29.04 19.60
N VAL A 402 2.50 -29.12 18.42
CA VAL A 402 2.14 -27.93 17.62
C VAL A 402 1.04 -27.16 18.32
N LYS A 403 1.35 -25.96 18.79
CA LYS A 403 0.36 -25.05 19.37
C LYS A 403 -0.62 -24.61 18.30
N LYS A 404 -1.91 -24.80 18.55
CA LYS A 404 -2.96 -24.16 17.75
C LYS A 404 -2.94 -22.66 18.05
N HIS A 405 -2.61 -21.84 17.06
CA HIS A 405 -2.78 -20.39 17.13
C HIS A 405 -4.21 -20.01 16.82
#